data_b73a721c900d8a8b76f9f9a5d03281c6
#
_entry.id   b73a721c900d8a8b76f9f9a5d03281c6
#
_cell.length_a   1.000
_cell.length_b   1.000
_cell.length_c   1.000
_cell.angle_alpha   90.00
_cell.angle_beta   90.00
_cell.angle_gamma   90.00
#
_symmetry.space_group_name_H-M   'P 1'
#
loop_
_entity.id
_entity.type
_entity.pdbx_description
1 polymer ?
#
loop_
_entity_poly.entity_id
_entity_poly.type
_entity_poly.pdbx_seq_one_letter_code
_entity_poly.pdbx_strand_id
1 'polypeptide(L)'
;LDTLREIGRSNGTGVHRPTFSPQDMESRHWLVRALQEAGLDASIDGIGNVFGRHKGPGPQILSGSHLETQNHGGWLDGVLGVVAALALARAGLSVDVCAYCDEEGHWGDFIGSRSLIGELSEADIDQAKNRHNGSPLREALKSVGLDGKPRVRLEDGRYKGAFELHIEQGTQLENAGLRIGVITGIVGIRQWRI
;
A
#
# COMPACT_ATOMS: atom_id res chain seq x y z
N LEU A 1 -14.87 2.14 -1.44
CA LEU A 1 -14.20 3.44 -1.61
C LEU A 1 -14.69 4.47 -0.58
N ASP A 2 -16.00 4.67 -0.45
CA ASP A 2 -16.59 5.72 0.42
C ASP A 2 -16.14 5.57 1.88
N THR A 3 -16.12 4.36 2.42
CA THR A 3 -15.64 4.09 3.79
C THR A 3 -14.19 4.57 3.98
N LEU A 4 -13.31 4.25 3.03
CA LEU A 4 -11.90 4.65 3.11
C LEU A 4 -11.70 6.15 2.88
N ARG A 5 -12.61 6.79 2.13
CA ARG A 5 -12.61 8.25 1.97
C ARG A 5 -12.91 8.98 3.28
N GLU A 6 -13.80 8.44 4.11
CA GLU A 6 -14.17 9.05 5.40
C GLU A 6 -13.07 8.89 6.46
N ILE A 7 -12.25 7.82 6.38
CA ILE A 7 -11.12 7.61 7.30
C ILE A 7 -10.01 8.62 6.98
N GLY A 8 -9.84 9.59 7.85
CA GLY A 8 -8.86 10.67 7.67
C GLY A 8 -9.33 11.81 6.76
N ARG A 9 -10.63 11.89 6.45
CA ARG A 9 -11.19 13.00 5.67
C ARG A 9 -10.76 14.35 6.24
N SER A 10 -10.16 15.16 5.38
CA SER A 10 -9.76 16.52 5.70
C SER A 10 -10.77 17.54 5.17
N ASN A 11 -10.60 18.81 5.55
CA ASN A 11 -11.41 19.89 5.00
C ASN A 11 -11.30 19.91 3.46
N GLY A 12 -12.45 19.89 2.77
CA GLY A 12 -12.51 19.82 1.30
C GLY A 12 -12.61 18.36 0.78
N THR A 13 -11.90 18.05 -0.28
CA THR A 13 -11.94 16.74 -0.97
C THR A 13 -10.79 15.81 -0.61
N GLY A 14 -9.80 16.28 0.13
CA GLY A 14 -8.59 15.53 0.46
C GLY A 14 -8.77 14.57 1.64
N VAL A 15 -7.79 13.69 1.79
CA VAL A 15 -7.63 12.77 2.92
C VAL A 15 -6.27 12.99 3.56
N HIS A 16 -6.21 13.02 4.88
CA HIS A 16 -4.98 13.12 5.66
C HIS A 16 -4.79 11.82 6.44
N ARG A 17 -4.00 10.93 5.88
CA ARG A 17 -3.76 9.57 6.40
C ARG A 17 -2.27 9.19 6.24
N PRO A 18 -1.36 9.96 6.87
CA PRO A 18 0.06 9.64 6.83
C PRO A 18 0.33 8.27 7.43
N THR A 19 1.34 7.57 6.91
CA THR A 19 1.76 6.25 7.38
C THR A 19 1.88 6.20 8.90
N PHE A 20 1.31 5.16 9.52
CA PHE A 20 1.21 4.91 10.95
C PHE A 20 0.43 5.96 11.77
N SER A 21 -0.24 6.91 11.13
CA SER A 21 -1.23 7.72 11.85
C SER A 21 -2.39 6.84 12.35
N PRO A 22 -3.16 7.30 13.36
CA PRO A 22 -4.35 6.56 13.79
C PRO A 22 -5.31 6.24 12.64
N GLN A 23 -5.48 7.16 11.69
CA GLN A 23 -6.32 6.99 10.52
C GLN A 23 -5.74 5.95 9.54
N ASP A 24 -4.42 5.92 9.35
CA ASP A 24 -3.78 4.89 8.52
C ASP A 24 -3.97 3.51 9.16
N MET A 25 -3.73 3.38 10.45
CA MET A 25 -3.94 2.10 11.16
C MET A 25 -5.41 1.67 11.14
N GLU A 26 -6.36 2.59 11.26
CA GLU A 26 -7.79 2.31 11.11
C GLU A 26 -8.10 1.74 9.72
N SER A 27 -7.56 2.36 8.66
CA SER A 27 -7.74 1.89 7.28
C SER A 27 -7.13 0.51 7.03
N ARG A 28 -5.96 0.22 7.61
CA ARG A 28 -5.30 -1.09 7.54
C ARG A 28 -6.12 -2.16 8.25
N HIS A 29 -6.63 -1.89 9.43
CA HIS A 29 -7.51 -2.82 10.15
C HIS A 29 -8.84 -3.04 9.42
N TRP A 30 -9.39 -2.01 8.79
CA TRP A 30 -10.57 -2.15 7.93
C TRP A 30 -10.28 -3.11 6.77
N LEU A 31 -9.14 -2.94 6.09
CA LEU A 31 -8.77 -3.79 4.96
C LEU A 31 -8.56 -5.25 5.40
N VAL A 32 -7.89 -5.50 6.54
CA VAL A 32 -7.72 -6.86 7.07
C VAL A 32 -9.08 -7.55 7.21
N ARG A 33 -10.06 -6.89 7.85
CA ARG A 33 -11.42 -7.46 8.00
C ARG A 33 -12.08 -7.73 6.65
N ALA A 34 -11.99 -6.77 5.72
CA ALA A 34 -12.61 -6.90 4.41
C ALA A 34 -12.01 -8.03 3.57
N LEU A 35 -10.69 -8.29 3.70
CA LEU A 35 -10.01 -9.41 3.05
C LEU A 35 -10.37 -10.75 3.70
N GLN A 36 -10.49 -10.80 5.02
CA GLN A 36 -10.95 -11.99 5.75
C GLN A 36 -12.39 -12.36 5.37
N GLU A 37 -13.27 -11.37 5.25
CA GLU A 37 -14.65 -11.56 4.76
C GLU A 37 -14.67 -12.04 3.30
N ALA A 38 -13.68 -11.68 2.49
CA ALA A 38 -13.48 -12.19 1.13
C ALA A 38 -12.82 -13.59 1.08
N GLY A 39 -12.56 -14.22 2.24
CA GLY A 39 -12.03 -15.58 2.36
C GLY A 39 -10.50 -15.70 2.35
N LEU A 40 -9.78 -14.59 2.34
CA LEU A 40 -8.32 -14.59 2.40
C LEU A 40 -7.81 -14.75 3.85
N ASP A 41 -6.62 -15.29 4.01
CA ASP A 41 -5.87 -15.20 5.26
C ASP A 41 -5.13 -13.85 5.28
N ALA A 42 -5.61 -12.91 6.10
CA ALA A 42 -5.16 -11.53 6.06
C ALA A 42 -4.68 -11.01 7.42
N SER A 43 -3.57 -10.28 7.39
CA SER A 43 -2.95 -9.65 8.57
C SER A 43 -2.15 -8.41 8.20
N ILE A 44 -1.73 -7.65 9.23
CA ILE A 44 -0.73 -6.58 9.13
C ILE A 44 0.61 -7.18 9.54
N ASP A 45 1.60 -7.08 8.68
CA ASP A 45 2.95 -7.61 8.93
C ASP A 45 3.83 -6.64 9.76
N GLY A 46 5.07 -7.07 10.06
CA GLY A 46 6.00 -6.33 10.91
C GLY A 46 6.55 -5.01 10.34
N ILE A 47 6.26 -4.69 9.08
CA ILE A 47 6.57 -3.38 8.48
C ILE A 47 5.32 -2.54 8.21
N GLY A 48 4.13 -3.13 8.41
CA GLY A 48 2.86 -2.45 8.19
C GLY A 48 2.16 -2.79 6.88
N ASN A 49 2.70 -3.66 6.02
CA ASN A 49 1.95 -4.15 4.89
C ASN A 49 0.68 -4.87 5.37
N VAL A 50 -0.45 -4.59 4.75
CA VAL A 50 -1.61 -5.47 4.86
C VAL A 50 -1.51 -6.51 3.77
N PHE A 51 -1.40 -7.77 4.15
CA PHE A 51 -1.29 -8.87 3.21
C PHE A 51 -2.44 -9.85 3.39
N GLY A 52 -3.19 -10.10 2.31
CA GLY A 52 -4.25 -11.10 2.24
C GLY A 52 -3.86 -12.23 1.31
N ARG A 53 -3.72 -13.42 1.86
CA ARG A 53 -3.28 -14.62 1.14
C ARG A 53 -4.48 -15.47 0.71
N HIS A 54 -4.55 -15.79 -0.57
CA HIS A 54 -5.51 -16.77 -1.09
C HIS A 54 -5.14 -18.18 -0.63
N LYS A 55 -6.14 -18.95 -0.19
CA LYS A 55 -5.93 -20.29 0.40
C LYS A 55 -5.83 -21.43 -0.62
N GLY A 56 -6.19 -21.16 -1.88
CA GLY A 56 -6.20 -22.17 -2.93
C GLY A 56 -4.78 -22.51 -3.44
N PRO A 57 -4.63 -23.69 -4.06
CA PRO A 57 -3.38 -24.11 -4.69
C PRO A 57 -3.13 -23.36 -6.01
N GLY A 58 -1.90 -23.48 -6.50
CA GLY A 58 -1.49 -22.98 -7.81
C GLY A 58 -0.93 -21.56 -7.76
N PRO A 59 -0.37 -21.13 -8.89
CA PRO A 59 0.22 -19.81 -8.96
C PRO A 59 -0.86 -18.74 -8.91
N GLN A 60 -0.62 -17.71 -8.11
CA GLN A 60 -1.51 -16.60 -7.87
C GLN A 60 -1.15 -15.39 -8.73
N ILE A 61 -2.01 -14.40 -8.75
CA ILE A 61 -1.68 -13.02 -9.13
C ILE A 61 -1.50 -12.23 -7.82
N LEU A 62 -0.48 -11.39 -7.74
CA LEU A 62 -0.37 -10.38 -6.69
C LEU A 62 -1.03 -9.10 -7.18
N SER A 63 -1.94 -8.54 -6.41
CA SER A 63 -2.54 -7.25 -6.74
C SER A 63 -2.69 -6.37 -5.51
N GLY A 64 -2.65 -5.07 -5.71
CA GLY A 64 -2.78 -4.11 -4.62
C GLY A 64 -2.26 -2.74 -4.99
N SER A 65 -2.01 -1.92 -3.99
CA SER A 65 -1.43 -0.58 -4.02
C SER A 65 -1.13 -0.13 -2.59
N HIS A 66 -1.42 1.11 -2.20
CA HIS A 66 -1.21 1.64 -0.84
C HIS A 66 -2.49 2.23 -0.24
N LEU A 67 -2.52 2.40 1.09
CA LEU A 67 -3.66 3.00 1.81
C LEU A 67 -3.32 4.39 2.36
N GLU A 68 -2.09 4.60 2.79
CA GLU A 68 -1.64 5.91 3.28
C GLU A 68 -1.68 6.95 2.17
N THR A 69 -1.71 8.21 2.57
CA THR A 69 -1.75 9.36 1.65
C THR A 69 -0.68 10.36 2.01
N GLN A 70 -0.28 11.17 1.04
CA GLN A 70 0.37 12.44 1.33
C GLN A 70 -0.51 13.29 2.26
N ASN A 71 0.09 14.27 2.92
CA ASN A 71 -0.65 15.22 3.74
C ASN A 71 -1.73 15.93 2.90
N HIS A 72 -3.00 15.69 3.25
CA HIS A 72 -4.15 16.20 2.50
C HIS A 72 -4.17 15.78 1.03
N GLY A 73 -3.73 14.55 0.74
CA GLY A 73 -3.63 13.99 -0.60
C GLY A 73 -4.97 13.57 -1.21
N GLY A 74 -4.91 13.05 -2.42
CA GLY A 74 -6.08 12.53 -3.15
C GLY A 74 -6.64 11.27 -2.49
N TRP A 75 -7.96 11.17 -2.41
CA TRP A 75 -8.64 10.04 -1.76
C TRP A 75 -8.69 8.75 -2.61
N LEU A 76 -8.37 8.86 -3.91
CA LEU A 76 -8.30 7.71 -4.84
C LEU A 76 -6.89 7.16 -4.98
N ASP A 77 -5.89 7.97 -4.66
CA ASP A 77 -4.48 7.59 -4.81
C ASP A 77 -4.15 6.38 -3.93
N GLY A 78 -3.62 5.34 -4.53
CA GLY A 78 -3.39 4.04 -3.92
C GLY A 78 -4.66 3.26 -3.58
N VAL A 79 -5.61 3.91 -2.91
CA VAL A 79 -6.86 3.29 -2.43
C VAL A 79 -7.67 2.63 -3.55
N LEU A 80 -7.68 3.22 -4.76
CA LEU A 80 -8.38 2.63 -5.90
C LEU A 80 -7.81 1.25 -6.25
N GLY A 81 -6.48 1.11 -6.28
CA GLY A 81 -5.80 -0.16 -6.55
C GLY A 81 -6.07 -1.22 -5.49
N VAL A 82 -6.03 -0.83 -4.21
CA VAL A 82 -6.35 -1.74 -3.10
C VAL A 82 -7.80 -2.22 -3.16
N VAL A 83 -8.76 -1.33 -3.43
CA VAL A 83 -10.18 -1.70 -3.52
C VAL A 83 -10.45 -2.55 -4.76
N ALA A 84 -9.76 -2.29 -5.89
CA ALA A 84 -9.84 -3.14 -7.06
C ALA A 84 -9.34 -4.57 -6.77
N ALA A 85 -8.19 -4.70 -6.10
CA ALA A 85 -7.67 -6.00 -5.68
C ALA A 85 -8.63 -6.74 -4.72
N LEU A 86 -9.22 -6.03 -3.75
CA LEU A 86 -10.26 -6.57 -2.87
C LEU A 86 -11.50 -7.04 -3.66
N ALA A 87 -11.90 -6.31 -4.71
CA ALA A 87 -13.02 -6.70 -5.56
C ALA A 87 -12.74 -8.00 -6.33
N LEU A 88 -11.49 -8.19 -6.82
CA LEU A 88 -11.08 -9.45 -7.44
C LEU A 88 -11.15 -10.62 -6.45
N ALA A 89 -10.68 -10.41 -5.21
CA ALA A 89 -10.78 -11.42 -4.16
C ALA A 89 -12.24 -11.78 -3.83
N ARG A 90 -13.13 -10.77 -3.70
CA ARG A 90 -14.57 -10.97 -3.49
C ARG A 90 -15.26 -11.69 -4.64
N ALA A 91 -14.76 -11.53 -5.85
CA ALA A 91 -15.23 -12.27 -7.03
C ALA A 91 -14.72 -13.72 -7.07
N GLY A 92 -13.96 -14.17 -6.07
CA GLY A 92 -13.43 -15.54 -5.98
C GLY A 92 -12.25 -15.83 -6.88
N LEU A 93 -11.58 -14.78 -7.38
CA LEU A 93 -10.39 -14.96 -8.21
C LEU A 93 -9.17 -15.32 -7.34
N SER A 94 -8.24 -16.10 -7.93
CA SER A 94 -7.00 -16.54 -7.29
C SER A 94 -5.99 -15.39 -7.21
N VAL A 95 -6.21 -14.48 -6.25
CA VAL A 95 -5.41 -13.28 -6.05
C VAL A 95 -4.95 -13.16 -4.60
N ASP A 96 -3.67 -12.88 -4.38
CA ASP A 96 -3.16 -12.35 -3.13
C ASP A 96 -3.23 -10.83 -3.18
N VAL A 97 -3.62 -10.21 -2.09
CA VAL A 97 -3.80 -8.75 -2.03
C VAL A 97 -2.77 -8.14 -1.09
N CYS A 98 -2.10 -7.08 -1.54
CA CYS A 98 -1.17 -6.32 -0.70
C CYS A 98 -1.53 -4.83 -0.71
N ALA A 99 -1.66 -4.24 0.50
CA ALA A 99 -1.51 -2.81 0.64
C ALA A 99 -0.12 -2.53 1.18
N TYR A 100 0.74 -1.99 0.31
CA TYR A 100 2.13 -1.68 0.62
C TYR A 100 2.21 -0.56 1.66
N CYS A 101 3.15 -0.66 2.59
CA CYS A 101 3.36 0.35 3.62
C CYS A 101 4.35 1.39 3.15
N ASP A 102 4.04 2.66 3.41
CA ASP A 102 4.93 3.80 3.16
C ASP A 102 5.37 3.91 1.69
N GLU A 103 4.46 3.66 0.77
CA GLU A 103 4.68 3.88 -0.67
C GLU A 103 4.97 5.35 -0.92
N GLU A 104 4.23 6.25 -0.27
CA GLU A 104 4.34 7.70 -0.33
C GLU A 104 5.62 8.27 0.32
N GLY A 105 6.45 7.40 0.91
CA GLY A 105 7.78 7.72 1.38
C GLY A 105 7.85 8.66 2.58
N HIS A 106 7.08 8.46 3.62
CA HIS A 106 7.19 9.25 4.87
C HIS A 106 8.50 8.96 5.62
N TRP A 107 8.99 7.71 5.61
CA TRP A 107 10.25 7.27 6.21
C TRP A 107 11.31 6.82 5.20
N GLY A 108 10.90 6.48 3.98
CA GLY A 108 11.83 6.08 2.94
C GLY A 108 11.14 5.55 1.70
N ASP A 109 11.92 5.35 0.64
CA ASP A 109 11.38 4.94 -0.64
C ASP A 109 10.91 3.48 -0.60
N PHE A 110 9.62 3.25 -0.85
CA PHE A 110 9.01 1.94 -1.06
C PHE A 110 9.29 0.91 0.06
N ILE A 111 9.25 1.32 1.33
CA ILE A 111 9.60 0.48 2.47
C ILE A 111 8.81 -0.83 2.47
N GLY A 112 7.50 -0.78 2.22
CA GLY A 112 6.64 -1.95 2.21
C GLY A 112 6.97 -2.94 1.11
N SER A 113 7.09 -2.47 -0.13
CA SER A 113 7.42 -3.34 -1.27
C SER A 113 8.85 -3.87 -1.20
N ARG A 114 9.83 -3.04 -0.80
CA ARG A 114 11.21 -3.51 -0.53
C ARG A 114 11.26 -4.57 0.56
N SER A 115 10.46 -4.42 1.61
CA SER A 115 10.31 -5.46 2.62
C SER A 115 9.78 -6.75 2.03
N LEU A 116 8.73 -6.68 1.24
CA LEU A 116 8.06 -7.84 0.65
C LEU A 116 8.99 -8.67 -0.26
N ILE A 117 9.84 -7.99 -1.06
CA ILE A 117 10.81 -8.66 -1.96
C ILE A 117 12.14 -9.01 -1.28
N GLY A 118 12.32 -8.69 0.01
CA GLY A 118 13.52 -9.05 0.75
C GLY A 118 14.67 -8.04 0.73
N GLU A 119 14.47 -6.86 0.14
CA GLU A 119 15.51 -5.84 -0.01
C GLU A 119 15.60 -4.84 1.16
N LEU A 120 14.69 -4.89 2.12
CA LEU A 120 14.71 -4.03 3.30
C LEU A 120 15.42 -4.73 4.47
N SER A 121 16.60 -4.26 4.83
CA SER A 121 17.36 -4.77 5.98
C SER A 121 16.90 -4.16 7.31
N GLU A 122 17.30 -4.76 8.44
CA GLU A 122 17.08 -4.17 9.77
C GLU A 122 17.86 -2.86 9.93
N ALA A 123 19.04 -2.76 9.32
CA ALA A 123 19.82 -1.53 9.33
C ALA A 123 19.12 -0.38 8.59
N ASP A 124 18.42 -0.67 7.48
CA ASP A 124 17.61 0.33 6.78
C ASP A 124 16.49 0.85 7.70
N ILE A 125 15.81 -0.05 8.43
CA ILE A 125 14.74 0.32 9.37
C ILE A 125 15.28 1.18 10.51
N ASP A 126 16.45 0.84 11.05
CA ASP A 126 17.08 1.57 12.16
C ASP A 126 17.57 2.98 11.74
N GLN A 127 17.96 3.15 10.48
CA GLN A 127 18.44 4.42 9.95
C GLN A 127 17.31 5.31 9.41
N ALA A 128 16.16 4.72 9.05
CA ALA A 128 15.04 5.45 8.45
C ALA A 128 14.44 6.47 9.42
N LYS A 129 14.27 7.68 8.92
CA LYS A 129 13.66 8.80 9.67
C LYS A 129 12.55 9.44 8.88
N ASN A 130 11.49 9.81 9.58
CA ASN A 130 10.38 10.54 8.97
C ASN A 130 10.87 11.84 8.35
N ARG A 131 10.58 12.04 7.07
CA ARG A 131 11.04 13.21 6.30
C ARG A 131 10.46 14.55 6.76
N HIS A 132 9.35 14.53 7.51
CA HIS A 132 8.68 15.73 7.98
C HIS A 132 9.11 16.14 9.39
N ASN A 133 9.32 15.18 10.29
CA ASN A 133 9.59 15.47 11.71
C ASN A 133 10.85 14.79 12.26
N GLY A 134 11.56 13.98 11.46
CA GLY A 134 12.79 13.31 11.85
C GLY A 134 12.63 12.13 12.82
N SER A 135 11.39 11.72 13.16
CA SER A 135 11.16 10.57 14.06
C SER A 135 11.68 9.27 13.44
N PRO A 136 12.29 8.37 14.25
CA PRO A 136 12.77 7.08 13.79
C PRO A 136 11.63 6.13 13.38
N LEU A 137 11.79 5.39 12.27
CA LEU A 137 10.83 4.37 11.83
C LEU A 137 10.61 3.30 12.91
N ARG A 138 11.68 2.87 13.58
CA ARG A 138 11.62 1.86 14.65
C ARG A 138 10.67 2.28 15.79
N GLU A 139 10.69 3.55 16.17
CA GLU A 139 9.79 4.10 17.19
C GLU A 139 8.34 4.14 16.69
N ALA A 140 8.13 4.48 15.43
CA ALA A 140 6.81 4.46 14.83
C ALA A 140 6.23 3.03 14.80
N LEU A 141 7.03 2.02 14.40
CA LEU A 141 6.62 0.62 14.44
C LEU A 141 6.27 0.14 15.87
N LYS A 142 7.06 0.55 16.87
CA LYS A 142 6.76 0.26 18.29
C LYS A 142 5.44 0.89 18.72
N SER A 143 5.20 2.14 18.36
CA SER A 143 4.01 2.89 18.77
C SER A 143 2.70 2.26 18.26
N VAL A 144 2.75 1.57 17.11
CA VAL A 144 1.60 0.86 16.52
C VAL A 144 1.64 -0.66 16.76
N GLY A 145 2.58 -1.14 17.58
CA GLY A 145 2.68 -2.55 17.99
C GLY A 145 3.10 -3.50 16.87
N LEU A 146 3.91 -3.04 15.92
CA LEU A 146 4.39 -3.84 14.78
C LEU A 146 5.86 -4.24 14.91
N ASP A 147 6.65 -3.55 15.75
CA ASP A 147 8.05 -3.87 15.98
C ASP A 147 8.22 -5.31 16.46
N GLY A 148 9.16 -6.03 15.86
CA GLY A 148 9.43 -7.44 16.17
C GLY A 148 8.44 -8.45 15.61
N LYS A 149 7.35 -8.04 14.93
CA LYS A 149 6.48 -8.97 14.22
C LYS A 149 7.16 -9.50 12.95
N PRO A 150 6.81 -10.73 12.51
CA PRO A 150 7.28 -11.26 11.23
C PRO A 150 6.85 -10.36 10.07
N ARG A 151 7.74 -10.19 9.08
CA ARG A 151 7.46 -9.51 7.82
C ARG A 151 7.15 -10.55 6.75
N VAL A 152 6.11 -10.31 5.96
CA VAL A 152 5.75 -11.17 4.84
C VAL A 152 6.84 -11.08 3.76
N ARG A 153 7.12 -12.21 3.12
CA ARG A 153 8.02 -12.32 1.98
C ARG A 153 7.30 -13.00 0.83
N LEU A 154 7.60 -12.57 -0.40
CA LEU A 154 7.15 -13.29 -1.58
C LEU A 154 7.77 -14.68 -1.61
N GLU A 155 6.95 -15.66 -1.96
CA GLU A 155 7.39 -17.04 -2.14
C GLU A 155 7.74 -17.28 -3.61
N ASP A 156 8.90 -17.87 -3.86
CA ASP A 156 9.35 -18.21 -5.19
C ASP A 156 8.34 -19.15 -5.88
N GLY A 157 8.01 -18.82 -7.13
CA GLY A 157 7.09 -19.61 -7.94
C GLY A 157 5.61 -19.51 -7.57
N ARG A 158 5.26 -18.74 -6.52
CA ARG A 158 3.86 -18.54 -6.15
C ARG A 158 3.10 -17.64 -7.12
N TYR A 159 3.76 -16.70 -7.76
CA TYR A 159 3.10 -15.69 -8.57
C TYR A 159 3.40 -15.86 -10.06
N LYS A 160 2.35 -15.71 -10.88
CA LYS A 160 2.47 -15.56 -12.35
C LYS A 160 2.83 -14.14 -12.74
N GLY A 161 2.51 -13.17 -11.91
CA GLY A 161 2.76 -11.76 -12.14
C GLY A 161 2.11 -10.91 -11.05
N ALA A 162 2.42 -9.62 -11.09
CA ALA A 162 1.80 -8.59 -10.26
C ALA A 162 1.02 -7.62 -11.14
N PHE A 163 -0.07 -7.11 -10.59
CA PHE A 163 -0.95 -6.16 -11.26
C PHE A 163 -1.38 -5.08 -10.27
N GLU A 164 -1.20 -3.83 -10.65
CA GLU A 164 -1.66 -2.68 -9.89
C GLU A 164 -2.54 -1.79 -10.76
N LEU A 165 -3.75 -1.50 -10.30
CA LEU A 165 -4.59 -0.45 -10.87
C LEU A 165 -4.29 0.86 -10.15
N HIS A 166 -3.92 1.88 -10.91
CA HIS A 166 -3.58 3.19 -10.35
C HIS A 166 -4.29 4.32 -11.12
N ILE A 167 -4.54 5.44 -10.47
CA ILE A 167 -4.96 6.67 -11.16
C ILE A 167 -3.79 7.19 -12.00
N GLU A 168 -4.08 7.90 -13.08
CA GLU A 168 -3.05 8.39 -14.00
C GLU A 168 -2.12 9.43 -13.34
N GLN A 169 -2.61 10.22 -12.41
CA GLN A 169 -1.91 11.39 -11.84
C GLN A 169 -1.46 12.39 -12.92
N GLY A 170 -2.19 12.44 -14.03
CA GLY A 170 -1.90 13.26 -15.20
C GLY A 170 -3.14 13.42 -16.08
N THR A 171 -2.95 13.94 -17.29
CA THR A 171 -4.03 14.26 -18.21
C THR A 171 -3.87 13.62 -19.59
N GLN A 172 -2.94 12.70 -19.78
CA GLN A 172 -2.66 12.12 -21.11
C GLN A 172 -3.82 11.25 -21.61
N LEU A 173 -4.35 10.38 -20.74
CA LEU A 173 -5.50 9.53 -21.08
C LEU A 173 -6.76 10.36 -21.30
N GLU A 174 -7.01 11.35 -20.44
CA GLU A 174 -8.14 12.28 -20.60
C GLU A 174 -8.07 13.02 -21.93
N ASN A 175 -6.93 13.62 -22.26
CA ASN A 175 -6.71 14.34 -23.50
C ASN A 175 -6.85 13.45 -24.75
N ALA A 176 -6.49 12.16 -24.62
CA ALA A 176 -6.61 11.16 -25.68
C ALA A 176 -8.01 10.52 -25.74
N GLY A 177 -8.92 10.82 -24.81
CA GLY A 177 -10.24 10.18 -24.70
C GLY A 177 -10.15 8.69 -24.33
N LEU A 178 -9.05 8.25 -23.72
CA LEU A 178 -8.82 6.87 -23.31
C LEU A 178 -9.19 6.67 -21.83
N ARG A 179 -9.74 5.50 -21.51
CA ARG A 179 -10.14 5.16 -20.14
C ARG A 179 -9.05 4.42 -19.37
N ILE A 180 -8.21 3.68 -20.06
CA ILE A 180 -7.17 2.80 -19.48
C ILE A 180 -5.90 2.94 -20.33
N GLY A 181 -4.77 2.98 -19.67
CA GLY A 181 -3.44 2.87 -20.26
C GLY A 181 -2.66 1.75 -19.61
N VAL A 182 -1.86 1.05 -20.40
CA VAL A 182 -0.87 0.09 -19.88
C VAL A 182 0.46 0.80 -19.76
N ILE A 183 1.00 0.82 -18.54
CA ILE A 183 2.30 1.44 -18.26
C ILE A 183 3.40 0.60 -18.92
N THR A 184 4.19 1.22 -19.78
CA THR A 184 5.35 0.60 -20.44
C THR A 184 6.69 1.05 -19.88
N GLY A 185 6.68 2.04 -18.99
CA GLY A 185 7.87 2.57 -18.33
C GLY A 185 7.50 3.59 -17.26
N ILE A 186 8.34 3.70 -16.24
CA ILE A 186 8.19 4.68 -15.15
C ILE A 186 9.31 5.70 -15.29
N VAL A 187 8.94 7.00 -15.25
CA VAL A 187 9.91 8.10 -15.29
C VAL A 187 10.57 8.31 -13.93
N GLY A 188 11.85 8.59 -13.93
CA GLY A 188 12.56 9.01 -12.71
C GLY A 188 12.25 10.47 -12.39
N ILE A 189 11.98 10.77 -11.10
CA ILE A 189 11.77 12.12 -10.60
C ILE A 189 12.99 12.56 -9.79
N ARG A 190 13.51 13.75 -10.08
CA ARG A 190 14.55 14.39 -9.26
C ARG A 190 14.04 15.73 -8.77
N GLN A 191 14.07 15.94 -7.48
CA GLN A 191 13.67 17.21 -6.86
C GLN A 191 14.91 17.92 -6.32
N TRP A 192 15.00 19.22 -6.57
CA TRP A 192 16.07 20.09 -6.09
C TRP A 192 15.44 21.20 -5.24
N ARG A 193 16.00 21.46 -4.06
CA ARG A 193 15.76 22.73 -3.34
C ARG A 193 16.84 23.72 -3.73
N ILE A 194 16.43 24.90 -4.19
CA ILE A 194 17.29 26.05 -4.50
C ILE A 194 17.18 27.02 -3.34
#